data_851e3aae37967a05813b8013f57867a7
#
_entry.id   851e3aae37967a05813b8013f57867a7
#
_cell.length_a   1.000
_cell.length_b   1.000
_cell.length_c   1.000
_cell.angle_alpha   90.00
_cell.angle_beta   90.00
_cell.angle_gamma   90.00
#
_symmetry.space_group_name_H-M   'P 1'
#
loop_
_entity.id
_entity.type
_entity.pdbx_description
1 polymer ?
#
loop_
_entity_poly.entity_id
_entity_poly.type
_entity_poly.pdbx_seq_one_letter_code
_entity_poly.pdbx_strand_id
1 'polypeptide(L)'
;MQTKPTSAYVHIPFCTQICYYCDFSKVFIKNQPVDDYLRALIREWELSDIKELRTLYIGGGTPTAISAEQLDYLLSHLQKNLDLSKLEEFTIEANPGDLTVDKIEALKKSAVNRVSLGVQTFDDKHLRQIGRSHNQAQIYESIDSLKSAGFHNISIDLIYALPGQTMDQVKENVRKALELDIPHLSLYSLILEHHTVFMNKMRRGKLNLPTEDLEAEMFDYIIQELEKNGFEHYEISNFTKPGMESRHNLMYWNNDEYYGVGAGASGYVNGVRYRNRGPIQHYLKAIAEDGHARLNEEHLTKVEMMEEEFFLGLRKKSGVSIKRFEEKFGMSFADTYGDIVEKLQADGLLVKDPEVVRMTKRGLFLGDSVAEQFILED
;
A
#
# COMPACT_ATOMS: atom_id res chain seq x y z
N MET A 1 8.71 -28.47 5.11
CA MET A 1 9.73 -27.40 4.85
C MET A 1 8.97 -26.11 4.90
N GLN A 2 9.37 -25.17 5.75
CA GLN A 2 8.80 -23.81 5.71
C GLN A 2 9.13 -23.19 4.34
N THR A 3 8.12 -22.71 3.65
CA THR A 3 8.30 -22.02 2.38
C THR A 3 8.84 -20.63 2.67
N LYS A 4 9.93 -20.21 1.99
CA LYS A 4 10.44 -18.84 2.11
C LYS A 4 9.38 -17.86 1.56
N PRO A 5 9.25 -16.64 2.15
CA PRO A 5 8.40 -15.60 1.58
C PRO A 5 8.77 -15.31 0.12
N THR A 6 7.75 -15.08 -0.69
CA THR A 6 7.91 -14.76 -2.13
C THR A 6 7.64 -13.29 -2.45
N SER A 7 7.60 -12.45 -1.43
CA SER A 7 7.32 -11.01 -1.54
C SER A 7 8.28 -10.21 -0.69
N ALA A 8 8.66 -9.03 -1.15
CA ALA A 8 9.51 -8.12 -0.39
C ALA A 8 9.05 -6.66 -0.55
N TYR A 9 9.09 -5.92 0.57
CA TYR A 9 8.92 -4.48 0.65
C TYR A 9 10.24 -3.81 0.98
N VAL A 10 10.60 -2.80 0.21
CA VAL A 10 11.81 -1.98 0.41
C VAL A 10 11.41 -0.55 0.73
N HIS A 11 11.84 -0.05 1.87
CA HIS A 11 11.48 1.28 2.36
C HIS A 11 12.54 2.31 2.02
N ILE A 12 12.14 3.39 1.35
CA ILE A 12 12.97 4.58 1.08
C ILE A 12 12.37 5.77 1.85
N PRO A 13 12.96 6.19 2.97
CA PRO A 13 12.33 7.14 3.90
C PRO A 13 12.43 8.61 3.46
N PHE A 14 12.96 8.91 2.29
CA PHE A 14 13.27 10.26 1.87
C PHE A 14 12.09 10.93 1.16
N CYS A 15 11.84 12.20 1.49
CA CYS A 15 10.86 13.05 0.82
C CYS A 15 11.46 14.43 0.51
N THR A 16 11.15 14.97 -0.65
CA THR A 16 11.44 16.38 -1.00
C THR A 16 10.49 17.34 -0.29
N GLN A 17 9.27 16.87 0.02
CA GLN A 17 8.23 17.61 0.73
C GLN A 17 7.48 16.65 1.67
N ILE A 18 7.17 17.07 2.90
CA ILE A 18 6.36 16.31 3.84
C ILE A 18 4.91 16.77 3.79
N CYS A 19 4.02 15.86 3.42
CA CYS A 19 2.58 16.12 3.34
C CYS A 19 1.95 16.24 4.72
N TYR A 20 0.91 17.06 4.86
CA TYR A 20 0.33 17.41 6.16
C TYR A 20 -0.50 16.29 6.82
N TYR A 21 -0.90 15.28 6.05
CA TYR A 21 -1.67 14.12 6.50
C TYR A 21 -0.81 12.88 6.76
N CYS A 22 0.43 12.86 6.29
CA CYS A 22 1.26 11.66 6.22
C CYS A 22 1.87 11.29 7.58
N ASP A 23 1.74 10.04 7.99
CA ASP A 23 2.32 9.44 9.20
C ASP A 23 3.44 8.42 8.92
N PHE A 24 3.71 8.09 7.64
CA PHE A 24 4.73 7.12 7.27
C PHE A 24 6.11 7.47 7.83
N SER A 25 6.96 6.46 8.00
CA SER A 25 8.36 6.66 8.38
C SER A 25 9.09 7.43 7.29
N LYS A 26 9.28 8.75 7.48
CA LYS A 26 9.85 9.65 6.48
C LYS A 26 10.68 10.76 7.10
N VAL A 27 11.60 11.26 6.29
CA VAL A 27 12.42 12.44 6.63
C VAL A 27 12.59 13.33 5.39
N PHE A 28 12.84 14.62 5.60
CA PHE A 28 13.33 15.47 4.51
C PHE A 28 14.65 14.96 3.99
N ILE A 29 14.79 14.82 2.66
CA ILE A 29 16.01 14.33 2.02
C ILE A 29 17.22 15.26 2.22
N LYS A 30 16.97 16.57 2.37
CA LYS A 30 18.02 17.57 2.52
C LYS A 30 18.93 17.24 3.73
N ASN A 31 20.23 17.18 3.51
CA ASN A 31 21.27 16.88 4.49
C ASN A 31 21.19 15.46 5.09
N GLN A 32 20.49 14.53 4.45
CA GLN A 32 20.50 13.13 4.87
C GLN A 32 21.66 12.36 4.20
N PRO A 33 22.18 11.34 4.86
CA PRO A 33 23.24 10.49 4.31
C PRO A 33 22.65 9.44 3.36
N VAL A 34 22.11 9.89 2.20
CA VAL A 34 21.36 9.02 1.26
C VAL A 34 22.23 7.89 0.74
N ASP A 35 23.49 8.17 0.35
CA ASP A 35 24.39 7.13 -0.17
C ASP A 35 24.77 6.10 0.90
N ASP A 36 25.00 6.54 2.15
CA ASP A 36 25.26 5.60 3.25
C ASP A 36 24.03 4.74 3.52
N TYR A 37 22.84 5.35 3.46
CA TYR A 37 21.58 4.64 3.62
C TYR A 37 21.40 3.56 2.56
N LEU A 38 21.58 3.89 1.29
CA LEU A 38 21.45 2.93 0.19
C LEU A 38 22.46 1.80 0.30
N ARG A 39 23.71 2.09 0.67
CA ARG A 39 24.72 1.04 0.94
C ARG A 39 24.32 0.12 2.07
N ALA A 40 23.81 0.66 3.17
CA ALA A 40 23.32 -0.14 4.29
C ALA A 40 22.10 -0.99 3.92
N LEU A 41 21.16 -0.43 3.16
CA LEU A 41 19.98 -1.13 2.67
C LEU A 41 20.35 -2.30 1.76
N ILE A 42 21.29 -2.10 0.83
CA ILE A 42 21.77 -3.18 -0.03
C ILE A 42 22.52 -4.25 0.78
N ARG A 43 23.27 -3.87 1.80
CA ARG A 43 23.88 -4.84 2.71
C ARG A 43 22.82 -5.68 3.46
N GLU A 44 21.77 -5.07 3.99
CA GLU A 44 20.64 -5.78 4.61
C GLU A 44 19.98 -6.74 3.61
N TRP A 45 19.73 -6.28 2.39
CA TRP A 45 19.17 -7.08 1.30
C TRP A 45 20.03 -8.31 0.99
N GLU A 46 21.33 -8.15 0.82
CA GLU A 46 22.26 -9.24 0.53
C GLU A 46 22.32 -10.26 1.68
N LEU A 47 22.33 -9.79 2.94
CA LEU A 47 22.34 -10.64 4.12
C LEU A 47 21.02 -11.39 4.34
N SER A 48 19.92 -10.89 3.81
CA SER A 48 18.61 -11.55 3.87
C SER A 48 18.50 -12.76 2.91
N ASP A 49 19.49 -12.98 2.03
CA ASP A 49 19.57 -14.10 1.07
C ASP A 49 18.28 -14.32 0.25
N ILE A 50 17.67 -13.20 -0.17
CA ILE A 50 16.45 -13.19 -0.99
C ILE A 50 16.85 -13.49 -2.44
N LYS A 51 16.31 -14.57 -3.04
CA LYS A 51 16.68 -15.01 -4.40
C LYS A 51 15.51 -15.14 -5.34
N GLU A 52 14.35 -15.49 -4.83
CA GLU A 52 13.15 -15.70 -5.60
C GLU A 52 12.02 -14.86 -5.01
N LEU A 53 11.43 -14.00 -5.83
CA LEU A 53 10.27 -13.21 -5.47
C LEU A 53 9.23 -13.27 -6.59
N ARG A 54 7.96 -13.29 -6.20
CA ARG A 54 6.84 -13.01 -7.08
C ARG A 54 6.56 -11.51 -7.13
N THR A 55 6.70 -10.82 -5.99
CA THR A 55 6.47 -9.38 -5.94
C THR A 55 7.58 -8.65 -5.17
N LEU A 56 7.99 -7.51 -5.71
CA LEU A 56 8.89 -6.56 -5.07
C LEU A 56 8.27 -5.16 -5.12
N TYR A 57 8.21 -4.49 -3.97
CA TYR A 57 7.62 -3.17 -3.85
C TYR A 57 8.60 -2.20 -3.18
N ILE A 58 8.88 -1.09 -3.84
CA ILE A 58 9.69 0.00 -3.28
C ILE A 58 8.77 1.17 -2.96
N GLY A 59 8.63 1.48 -1.68
CA GLY A 59 7.75 2.56 -1.21
C GLY A 59 8.33 3.32 -0.03
N GLY A 60 7.46 4.03 0.69
CA GLY A 60 7.79 4.69 1.96
C GLY A 60 7.58 6.19 1.99
N GLY A 61 8.64 6.97 1.98
CA GLY A 61 8.59 8.42 1.81
C GLY A 61 8.26 8.75 0.35
N THR A 62 9.28 8.74 -0.48
CA THR A 62 9.17 8.87 -1.93
C THR A 62 10.42 8.27 -2.57
N PRO A 63 10.36 7.07 -3.12
CA PRO A 63 11.54 6.43 -3.73
C PRO A 63 12.19 7.27 -4.84
N THR A 64 11.37 8.02 -5.60
CA THR A 64 11.84 8.92 -6.66
C THR A 64 12.39 10.27 -6.15
N ALA A 65 12.43 10.51 -4.84
CA ALA A 65 13.07 11.70 -4.28
C ALA A 65 14.61 11.67 -4.37
N ILE A 66 15.22 10.47 -4.49
CA ILE A 66 16.66 10.30 -4.66
C ILE A 66 17.10 10.65 -6.09
N SER A 67 18.40 10.80 -6.33
CA SER A 67 18.91 11.12 -7.67
C SER A 67 18.76 9.96 -8.65
N ALA A 68 18.89 10.23 -9.95
CA ALA A 68 18.80 9.16 -10.97
C ALA A 68 19.93 8.12 -10.81
N GLU A 69 21.13 8.54 -10.44
CA GLU A 69 22.27 7.67 -10.19
C GLU A 69 22.03 6.80 -8.95
N GLN A 70 21.46 7.38 -7.88
CA GLN A 70 21.09 6.66 -6.67
C GLN A 70 19.96 5.65 -6.92
N LEU A 71 19.01 6.01 -7.76
CA LEU A 71 17.92 5.13 -8.18
C LEU A 71 18.45 3.96 -9.02
N ASP A 72 19.32 4.21 -9.99
CA ASP A 72 19.96 3.18 -10.82
C ASP A 72 20.82 2.24 -9.93
N TYR A 73 21.57 2.79 -8.99
CA TYR A 73 22.31 2.01 -7.98
C TYR A 73 21.39 1.08 -7.20
N LEU A 74 20.29 1.62 -6.63
CA LEU A 74 19.35 0.84 -5.86
C LEU A 74 18.74 -0.31 -6.68
N LEU A 75 18.17 0.01 -7.85
CA LEU A 75 17.47 -0.93 -8.70
C LEU A 75 18.41 -2.04 -9.20
N SER A 76 19.62 -1.68 -9.65
CA SER A 76 20.60 -2.64 -10.14
C SER A 76 21.06 -3.63 -9.08
N HIS A 77 21.23 -3.18 -7.82
CA HIS A 77 21.66 -4.05 -6.74
C HIS A 77 20.53 -4.93 -6.19
N LEU A 78 19.31 -4.42 -6.08
CA LEU A 78 18.16 -5.22 -5.63
C LEU A 78 17.88 -6.41 -6.55
N GLN A 79 18.02 -6.23 -7.85
CA GLN A 79 17.71 -7.28 -8.83
C GLN A 79 18.90 -8.19 -9.17
N LYS A 80 20.13 -7.85 -8.78
CA LYS A 80 21.36 -8.53 -9.19
C LYS A 80 21.38 -10.05 -8.93
N ASN A 81 20.80 -10.47 -7.80
CA ASN A 81 20.80 -11.87 -7.37
C ASN A 81 19.39 -12.50 -7.37
N LEU A 82 18.39 -11.80 -7.92
CA LEU A 82 17.04 -12.31 -8.03
C LEU A 82 16.85 -13.16 -9.30
N ASP A 83 16.09 -14.23 -9.17
CA ASP A 83 15.51 -14.91 -10.33
C ASP A 83 14.37 -14.08 -10.90
N LEU A 84 14.68 -13.21 -11.86
CA LEU A 84 13.71 -12.32 -12.50
C LEU A 84 12.63 -13.07 -13.29
N SER A 85 12.84 -14.36 -13.63
CA SER A 85 11.82 -15.16 -14.32
C SER A 85 10.61 -15.49 -13.42
N LYS A 86 10.76 -15.38 -12.11
CA LYS A 86 9.70 -15.57 -11.12
C LYS A 86 8.99 -14.28 -10.74
N LEU A 87 9.59 -13.13 -11.06
CA LEU A 87 9.10 -11.83 -10.66
C LEU A 87 7.91 -11.41 -11.53
N GLU A 88 6.72 -11.39 -10.94
CA GLU A 88 5.47 -11.05 -11.60
C GLU A 88 5.17 -9.54 -11.53
N GLU A 89 5.48 -8.92 -10.39
CA GLU A 89 5.27 -7.49 -10.16
C GLU A 89 6.48 -6.88 -9.46
N PHE A 90 7.02 -5.82 -10.04
CA PHE A 90 8.00 -4.93 -9.40
C PHE A 90 7.47 -3.51 -9.43
N THR A 91 6.91 -3.10 -8.29
CA THR A 91 6.30 -1.77 -8.12
C THR A 91 7.30 -0.77 -7.52
N ILE A 92 7.23 0.46 -8.00
CA ILE A 92 7.86 1.61 -7.35
C ILE A 92 6.86 2.76 -7.19
N GLU A 93 6.90 3.40 -6.02
CA GLU A 93 6.15 4.64 -5.77
C GLU A 93 6.89 5.86 -6.31
N ALA A 94 6.12 6.81 -6.84
CA ALA A 94 6.63 8.07 -7.36
C ALA A 94 5.66 9.22 -7.05
N ASN A 95 6.15 10.45 -7.11
CA ASN A 95 5.29 11.63 -7.13
C ASN A 95 5.30 12.31 -8.50
N PRO A 96 4.19 12.91 -8.93
CA PRO A 96 4.19 13.80 -10.09
C PRO A 96 5.24 14.91 -9.92
N GLY A 97 5.99 15.18 -11.00
CA GLY A 97 7.07 16.17 -11.00
C GLY A 97 8.44 15.67 -10.51
N ASP A 98 8.50 14.51 -9.84
CA ASP A 98 9.78 13.89 -9.43
C ASP A 98 10.39 12.99 -10.52
N LEU A 99 9.61 12.60 -11.53
CA LEU A 99 10.01 11.70 -12.61
C LEU A 99 10.70 12.48 -13.75
N THR A 100 12.00 12.72 -13.57
CA THR A 100 12.85 13.27 -14.65
C THR A 100 13.13 12.22 -15.71
N VAL A 101 13.56 12.65 -16.91
CA VAL A 101 13.93 11.75 -18.01
C VAL A 101 14.95 10.72 -17.56
N ASP A 102 16.00 11.14 -16.84
CA ASP A 102 17.06 10.24 -16.36
C ASP A 102 16.54 9.18 -15.37
N LYS A 103 15.58 9.55 -14.50
CA LYS A 103 14.93 8.59 -13.59
C LYS A 103 14.05 7.60 -14.34
N ILE A 104 13.29 8.06 -15.32
CA ILE A 104 12.50 7.17 -16.19
C ILE A 104 13.41 6.19 -16.94
N GLU A 105 14.55 6.63 -17.44
CA GLU A 105 15.53 5.75 -18.08
C GLU A 105 16.15 4.75 -17.10
N ALA A 106 16.36 5.11 -15.83
CA ALA A 106 16.78 4.16 -14.79
C ALA A 106 15.70 3.09 -14.53
N LEU A 107 14.42 3.49 -14.47
CA LEU A 107 13.31 2.55 -14.36
C LEU A 107 13.24 1.59 -15.55
N LYS A 108 13.38 2.09 -16.78
CA LYS A 108 13.38 1.27 -18.00
C LYS A 108 14.50 0.23 -18.06
N LYS A 109 15.66 0.53 -17.51
CA LYS A 109 16.80 -0.40 -17.46
C LYS A 109 16.62 -1.49 -16.41
N SER A 110 15.66 -1.34 -15.52
CA SER A 110 15.38 -2.28 -14.43
C SER A 110 14.24 -3.24 -14.78
N ALA A 111 13.94 -4.15 -13.86
CA ALA A 111 12.78 -5.04 -13.94
C ALA A 111 11.48 -4.40 -13.42
N VAL A 112 11.48 -3.11 -13.08
CA VAL A 112 10.27 -2.39 -12.67
C VAL A 112 9.23 -2.45 -13.79
N ASN A 113 8.05 -2.96 -13.46
CA ASN A 113 6.95 -3.11 -14.43
C ASN A 113 5.64 -2.44 -13.97
N ARG A 114 5.62 -1.86 -12.76
CA ARG A 114 4.47 -1.11 -12.22
C ARG A 114 4.96 0.16 -11.53
N VAL A 115 4.26 1.29 -11.77
CA VAL A 115 4.52 2.58 -11.10
C VAL A 115 3.25 3.04 -10.40
N SER A 116 3.33 3.33 -9.07
CA SER A 116 2.24 3.95 -8.31
C SER A 116 2.54 5.43 -8.12
N LEU A 117 1.67 6.28 -8.63
CA LEU A 117 1.88 7.73 -8.68
C LEU A 117 0.97 8.44 -7.67
N GLY A 118 1.56 9.08 -6.67
CA GLY A 118 0.85 9.79 -5.60
C GLY A 118 0.24 11.12 -6.10
N VAL A 119 -0.86 11.05 -6.84
CA VAL A 119 -1.59 12.20 -7.41
C VAL A 119 -2.38 12.95 -6.34
N GLN A 120 -3.09 12.24 -5.49
CA GLN A 120 -3.96 12.66 -4.39
C GLN A 120 -5.22 13.42 -4.83
N THR A 121 -5.13 14.40 -5.69
CA THR A 121 -6.26 15.14 -6.26
C THR A 121 -5.79 15.91 -7.50
N PHE A 122 -6.72 16.24 -8.41
CA PHE A 122 -6.44 17.09 -9.55
C PHE A 122 -6.73 18.58 -9.28
N ASP A 123 -7.13 18.94 -8.05
CA ASP A 123 -7.38 20.31 -7.65
C ASP A 123 -6.14 20.93 -7.03
N ASP A 124 -5.53 21.92 -7.70
CA ASP A 124 -4.32 22.60 -7.22
C ASP A 124 -4.49 23.29 -5.87
N LYS A 125 -5.71 23.71 -5.51
CA LYS A 125 -5.98 24.31 -4.22
C LYS A 125 -5.89 23.25 -3.12
N HIS A 126 -6.51 22.08 -3.34
CA HIS A 126 -6.42 20.96 -2.40
C HIS A 126 -4.98 20.40 -2.34
N LEU A 127 -4.26 20.30 -3.47
CA LEU A 127 -2.84 19.90 -3.45
C LEU A 127 -2.01 20.77 -2.51
N ARG A 128 -2.13 22.11 -2.63
CA ARG A 128 -1.45 23.02 -1.69
C ARG A 128 -1.93 22.87 -0.25
N GLN A 129 -3.23 22.64 -0.04
CA GLN A 129 -3.82 22.50 1.28
C GLN A 129 -3.32 21.26 2.01
N ILE A 130 -3.03 20.16 1.30
CA ILE A 130 -2.49 18.92 1.86
C ILE A 130 -0.96 18.88 1.88
N GLY A 131 -0.30 19.94 1.41
CA GLY A 131 1.17 20.06 1.43
C GLY A 131 1.87 19.33 0.29
N ARG A 132 1.23 19.18 -0.88
CA ARG A 132 1.86 18.65 -2.09
C ARG A 132 2.60 19.74 -2.85
N SER A 133 3.73 19.39 -3.47
CA SER A 133 4.58 20.29 -4.25
C SER A 133 4.22 20.33 -5.72
N HIS A 134 3.58 19.30 -6.25
CA HIS A 134 3.17 19.22 -7.65
C HIS A 134 1.83 19.91 -7.91
N ASN A 135 1.52 20.12 -9.17
CA ASN A 135 0.27 20.67 -9.69
C ASN A 135 -0.37 19.73 -10.73
N GLN A 136 -1.57 20.07 -11.18
CA GLN A 136 -2.32 19.26 -12.15
C GLN A 136 -1.55 19.04 -13.47
N ALA A 137 -0.83 20.03 -13.99
CA ALA A 137 -0.07 19.87 -15.24
C ALA A 137 1.01 18.79 -15.11
N GLN A 138 1.74 18.78 -13.98
CA GLN A 138 2.78 17.79 -13.71
C GLN A 138 2.22 16.36 -13.56
N ILE A 139 0.95 16.20 -13.17
CA ILE A 139 0.29 14.89 -13.14
C ILE A 139 0.21 14.32 -14.57
N TYR A 140 -0.33 15.10 -15.51
CA TYR A 140 -0.45 14.67 -16.91
C TYR A 140 0.92 14.44 -17.54
N GLU A 141 1.86 15.37 -17.37
CA GLU A 141 3.23 15.24 -17.88
C GLU A 141 3.91 13.95 -17.39
N SER A 142 3.76 13.61 -16.13
CA SER A 142 4.34 12.39 -15.55
C SER A 142 3.74 11.12 -16.14
N ILE A 143 2.42 11.08 -16.31
CA ILE A 143 1.71 9.93 -16.88
C ILE A 143 2.06 9.76 -18.36
N ASP A 144 2.07 10.86 -19.13
CA ASP A 144 2.45 10.86 -20.55
C ASP A 144 3.91 10.42 -20.75
N SER A 145 4.80 10.86 -19.87
CA SER A 145 6.21 10.46 -19.87
C SER A 145 6.38 8.97 -19.58
N LEU A 146 5.67 8.42 -18.58
CA LEU A 146 5.67 7.00 -18.25
C LEU A 146 5.12 6.14 -19.41
N LYS A 147 3.98 6.55 -19.99
CA LYS A 147 3.38 5.87 -21.15
C LYS A 147 4.32 5.88 -22.37
N SER A 148 4.92 7.04 -22.66
CA SER A 148 5.89 7.19 -23.75
C SER A 148 7.14 6.34 -23.53
N ALA A 149 7.52 6.08 -22.29
CA ALA A 149 8.61 5.20 -21.91
C ALA A 149 8.25 3.71 -21.97
N GLY A 150 6.97 3.36 -22.20
CA GLY A 150 6.49 1.98 -22.31
C GLY A 150 5.91 1.40 -21.02
N PHE A 151 5.73 2.21 -19.96
CA PHE A 151 5.03 1.76 -18.75
C PHE A 151 3.51 1.80 -18.98
N HIS A 152 2.87 0.64 -18.94
CA HIS A 152 1.42 0.50 -19.10
C HIS A 152 0.71 0.15 -17.79
N ASN A 153 1.41 -0.47 -16.83
CA ASN A 153 0.89 -0.75 -15.50
C ASN A 153 1.16 0.45 -14.58
N ILE A 154 0.31 1.47 -14.72
CA ILE A 154 0.37 2.71 -13.93
C ILE A 154 -0.83 2.71 -12.98
N SER A 155 -0.56 2.97 -11.70
CA SER A 155 -1.56 3.27 -10.68
C SER A 155 -1.48 4.76 -10.34
N ILE A 156 -2.62 5.37 -10.03
CA ILE A 156 -2.63 6.65 -9.33
C ILE A 156 -3.34 6.50 -7.99
N ASP A 157 -2.80 7.20 -6.98
CA ASP A 157 -3.41 7.27 -5.66
C ASP A 157 -4.16 8.59 -5.53
N LEU A 158 -5.44 8.53 -5.15
CA LEU A 158 -6.30 9.67 -4.90
C LEU A 158 -6.80 9.63 -3.45
N ILE A 159 -7.03 10.82 -2.89
CA ILE A 159 -7.64 10.96 -1.56
C ILE A 159 -8.97 11.70 -1.71
N TYR A 160 -10.04 11.12 -1.18
CA TYR A 160 -11.32 11.79 -1.03
C TYR A 160 -11.56 12.17 0.44
N ALA A 161 -12.66 12.85 0.71
CA ALA A 161 -12.97 13.45 2.02
C ALA A 161 -11.90 14.44 2.53
N LEU A 162 -11.21 15.13 1.60
CA LEU A 162 -10.25 16.19 1.94
C LEU A 162 -10.95 17.36 2.65
N PRO A 163 -10.25 18.15 3.50
CA PRO A 163 -10.83 19.27 4.20
C PRO A 163 -11.53 20.24 3.27
N GLY A 164 -12.84 20.43 3.44
CA GLY A 164 -13.69 21.29 2.63
C GLY A 164 -13.97 20.79 1.21
N GLN A 165 -13.66 19.53 0.91
CA GLN A 165 -13.96 18.92 -0.38
C GLN A 165 -15.47 18.67 -0.54
N THR A 166 -15.99 19.00 -1.71
CA THR A 166 -17.38 18.76 -2.07
C THR A 166 -17.56 17.53 -2.94
N MET A 167 -18.80 17.01 -3.02
CA MET A 167 -19.16 15.91 -3.94
C MET A 167 -18.79 16.23 -5.40
N ASP A 168 -19.02 17.46 -5.86
CA ASP A 168 -18.70 17.84 -7.25
C ASP A 168 -17.20 17.78 -7.52
N GLN A 169 -16.36 18.09 -6.54
CA GLN A 169 -14.90 17.96 -6.68
C GLN A 169 -14.44 16.51 -6.70
N VAL A 170 -15.11 15.61 -5.95
CA VAL A 170 -14.86 14.16 -6.04
C VAL A 170 -15.26 13.65 -7.43
N LYS A 171 -16.43 14.04 -7.93
CA LYS A 171 -16.89 13.70 -9.29
C LYS A 171 -15.89 14.14 -10.35
N GLU A 172 -15.37 15.36 -10.25
CA GLU A 172 -14.37 15.87 -11.17
C GLU A 172 -13.03 15.12 -11.09
N ASN A 173 -12.59 14.74 -9.88
CA ASN A 173 -11.39 13.90 -9.71
C ASN A 173 -11.56 12.54 -10.38
N VAL A 174 -12.69 11.88 -10.17
CA VAL A 174 -12.99 10.58 -10.80
C VAL A 174 -13.05 10.70 -12.33
N ARG A 175 -13.75 11.73 -12.85
CA ARG A 175 -13.79 12.01 -14.29
C ARG A 175 -12.41 12.17 -14.90
N LYS A 176 -11.55 12.98 -14.29
CA LYS A 176 -10.18 13.20 -14.76
C LYS A 176 -9.33 11.92 -14.67
N ALA A 177 -9.50 11.13 -13.60
CA ALA A 177 -8.80 9.85 -13.47
C ALA A 177 -9.18 8.88 -14.60
N LEU A 178 -10.46 8.81 -14.95
CA LEU A 178 -10.95 7.98 -16.06
C LEU A 178 -10.41 8.41 -17.43
N GLU A 179 -10.17 9.72 -17.64
CA GLU A 179 -9.59 10.26 -18.88
C GLU A 179 -8.12 9.89 -19.07
N LEU A 180 -7.42 9.52 -18.01
CA LEU A 180 -6.01 9.13 -18.10
C LEU A 180 -5.77 7.79 -18.78
N ASP A 181 -6.80 6.97 -18.98
CA ASP A 181 -6.70 5.63 -19.59
C ASP A 181 -5.55 4.80 -18.98
N ILE A 182 -5.61 4.64 -17.66
CA ILE A 182 -4.69 3.83 -16.86
C ILE A 182 -5.45 2.66 -16.22
N PRO A 183 -4.78 1.54 -15.93
CA PRO A 183 -5.46 0.32 -15.50
C PRO A 183 -5.83 0.27 -14.02
N HIS A 184 -5.26 1.10 -13.16
CA HIS A 184 -5.40 0.96 -11.70
C HIS A 184 -5.56 2.30 -11.00
N LEU A 185 -6.49 2.34 -10.02
CA LEU A 185 -6.80 3.51 -9.20
C LEU A 185 -6.87 3.10 -7.73
N SER A 186 -6.13 3.81 -6.87
CA SER A 186 -6.27 3.72 -5.41
C SER A 186 -7.03 4.97 -4.92
N LEU A 187 -8.14 4.80 -4.22
CA LEU A 187 -8.90 5.91 -3.67
C LEU A 187 -9.08 5.69 -2.16
N TYR A 188 -8.38 6.50 -1.39
CA TYR A 188 -8.37 6.44 0.06
C TYR A 188 -9.24 7.56 0.65
N SER A 189 -10.02 7.26 1.68
CA SER A 189 -10.55 8.31 2.55
C SER A 189 -9.40 8.97 3.33
N LEU A 190 -9.52 10.27 3.57
CA LEU A 190 -8.55 10.96 4.43
C LEU A 190 -8.67 10.49 5.87
N ILE A 191 -7.67 9.78 6.36
CA ILE A 191 -7.54 9.40 7.77
C ILE A 191 -6.66 10.42 8.49
N LEU A 192 -7.08 10.82 9.70
CA LEU A 192 -6.32 11.73 10.56
C LEU A 192 -5.41 10.95 11.50
N GLU A 193 -4.16 10.80 11.11
CA GLU A 193 -3.18 10.08 11.89
C GLU A 193 -2.49 10.94 12.96
N HIS A 194 -2.12 10.31 14.07
CA HIS A 194 -1.37 10.95 15.14
C HIS A 194 -0.04 11.52 14.63
N HIS A 195 0.45 12.58 15.28
CA HIS A 195 1.70 13.26 14.94
C HIS A 195 1.73 13.96 13.57
N THR A 196 0.58 14.10 12.90
CA THR A 196 0.47 14.83 11.63
C THR A 196 0.09 16.30 11.84
N VAL A 197 0.36 17.13 10.82
CA VAL A 197 -0.07 18.54 10.82
C VAL A 197 -1.59 18.63 10.86
N PHE A 198 -2.29 17.74 10.15
CA PHE A 198 -3.75 17.71 10.10
C PHE A 198 -4.36 17.37 11.45
N MET A 199 -3.85 16.39 12.17
CA MET A 199 -4.30 16.07 13.53
C MET A 199 -4.13 17.28 14.48
N ASN A 200 -3.01 18.00 14.37
CA ASN A 200 -2.78 19.21 15.15
C ASN A 200 -3.76 20.36 14.80
N LYS A 201 -4.12 20.51 13.51
CA LYS A 201 -5.14 21.46 13.05
C LYS A 201 -6.53 21.05 13.55
N MET A 202 -6.86 19.76 13.52
CA MET A 202 -8.13 19.22 14.02
C MET A 202 -8.32 19.49 15.50
N ARG A 203 -7.31 19.19 16.33
CA ARG A 203 -7.32 19.47 17.79
C ARG A 203 -7.51 20.95 18.12
N ARG A 204 -7.15 21.86 17.21
CA ARG A 204 -7.31 23.30 17.36
C ARG A 204 -8.61 23.84 16.74
N GLY A 205 -9.50 22.98 16.26
CA GLY A 205 -10.74 23.37 15.56
C GLY A 205 -10.49 24.12 14.24
N LYS A 206 -9.34 23.90 13.57
CA LYS A 206 -8.93 24.58 12.34
C LYS A 206 -8.96 23.67 11.11
N LEU A 207 -9.60 22.53 11.19
CA LEU A 207 -9.76 21.59 10.07
C LEU A 207 -11.26 21.29 9.92
N ASN A 208 -11.81 21.60 8.75
CA ASN A 208 -13.21 21.32 8.42
C ASN A 208 -13.27 20.11 7.50
N LEU A 209 -13.61 18.95 8.04
CA LEU A 209 -13.80 17.71 7.27
C LEU A 209 -15.24 17.59 6.78
N PRO A 210 -15.50 16.85 5.69
CA PRO A 210 -16.82 16.38 5.34
C PRO A 210 -17.46 15.62 6.50
N THR A 211 -18.79 15.54 6.54
CA THR A 211 -19.52 14.69 7.49
C THR A 211 -19.34 13.23 7.10
N GLU A 212 -19.51 12.31 8.06
CA GLU A 212 -19.45 10.86 7.80
C GLU A 212 -20.46 10.43 6.71
N ASP A 213 -21.67 11.00 6.73
CA ASP A 213 -22.69 10.74 5.69
C ASP A 213 -22.18 11.17 4.30
N LEU A 214 -21.58 12.36 4.20
CA LEU A 214 -21.04 12.85 2.92
C LEU A 214 -19.85 12.02 2.46
N GLU A 215 -19.00 11.58 3.37
CA GLU A 215 -17.89 10.66 3.08
C GLU A 215 -18.40 9.32 2.54
N ALA A 216 -19.43 8.75 3.17
CA ALA A 216 -20.08 7.53 2.70
C ALA A 216 -20.71 7.71 1.31
N GLU A 217 -21.37 8.86 1.06
CA GLU A 217 -21.90 9.19 -0.28
C GLU A 217 -20.80 9.33 -1.32
N MET A 218 -19.65 9.94 -0.97
CA MET A 218 -18.48 10.03 -1.86
C MET A 218 -17.97 8.64 -2.22
N PHE A 219 -17.82 7.75 -1.24
CA PHE A 219 -17.36 6.39 -1.46
C PHE A 219 -18.33 5.58 -2.33
N ASP A 220 -19.63 5.67 -2.06
CA ASP A 220 -20.65 4.99 -2.88
C ASP A 220 -20.63 5.48 -4.34
N TYR A 221 -20.51 6.78 -4.56
CA TYR A 221 -20.37 7.36 -5.90
C TYR A 221 -19.11 6.85 -6.62
N ILE A 222 -17.96 6.81 -5.93
CA ILE A 222 -16.70 6.32 -6.48
C ILE A 222 -16.85 4.88 -6.96
N ILE A 223 -17.42 4.00 -6.14
CA ILE A 223 -17.64 2.60 -6.49
C ILE A 223 -18.52 2.51 -7.74
N GLN A 224 -19.68 3.16 -7.73
CA GLN A 224 -20.66 3.07 -8.82
C GLN A 224 -20.08 3.61 -10.14
N GLU A 225 -19.41 4.76 -10.10
CA GLU A 225 -18.90 5.39 -11.32
C GLU A 225 -17.71 4.61 -11.92
N LEU A 226 -16.82 4.05 -11.07
CA LEU A 226 -15.69 3.25 -11.55
C LEU A 226 -16.16 1.89 -12.09
N GLU A 227 -17.09 1.20 -11.41
CA GLU A 227 -17.68 -0.06 -11.90
C GLU A 227 -18.39 0.14 -13.24
N LYS A 228 -19.16 1.22 -13.39
CA LYS A 228 -19.83 1.60 -14.66
C LYS A 228 -18.82 1.82 -15.81
N ASN A 229 -17.62 2.26 -15.50
CA ASN A 229 -16.53 2.47 -16.47
C ASN A 229 -15.61 1.25 -16.62
N GLY A 230 -16.03 0.07 -16.13
CA GLY A 230 -15.36 -1.21 -16.33
C GLY A 230 -14.14 -1.42 -15.44
N PHE A 231 -14.07 -0.75 -14.30
CA PHE A 231 -13.13 -1.09 -13.24
C PHE A 231 -13.79 -2.10 -12.29
N GLU A 232 -12.99 -2.99 -11.75
CA GLU A 232 -13.37 -3.90 -10.69
C GLU A 232 -12.89 -3.34 -9.35
N HIS A 233 -13.81 -3.20 -8.39
CA HIS A 233 -13.48 -2.90 -7.01
C HIS A 233 -12.99 -4.19 -6.35
N TYR A 234 -11.66 -4.46 -6.32
CA TYR A 234 -11.14 -5.76 -5.91
C TYR A 234 -10.76 -5.85 -4.43
N GLU A 235 -10.53 -4.71 -3.76
CA GLU A 235 -10.36 -4.59 -2.32
C GLU A 235 -10.76 -3.17 -1.87
N ILE A 236 -10.77 -2.88 -0.57
CA ILE A 236 -11.41 -1.70 0.03
C ILE A 236 -11.14 -0.38 -0.71
N SER A 237 -9.89 -0.10 -1.03
CA SER A 237 -9.46 1.20 -1.58
C SER A 237 -9.05 1.14 -3.05
N ASN A 238 -8.96 -0.05 -3.64
CA ASN A 238 -8.36 -0.22 -4.96
C ASN A 238 -9.32 -0.74 -6.02
N PHE A 239 -9.21 -0.12 -7.19
CA PHE A 239 -10.01 -0.39 -8.37
C PHE A 239 -9.10 -0.65 -9.55
N THR A 240 -9.45 -1.62 -10.40
CA THR A 240 -8.60 -2.04 -11.49
C THR A 240 -9.36 -2.45 -12.72
N LYS A 241 -8.74 -2.34 -13.90
CA LYS A 241 -9.19 -3.10 -15.07
C LYS A 241 -8.91 -4.59 -14.83
N PRO A 242 -9.73 -5.51 -15.36
CA PRO A 242 -9.57 -6.94 -15.13
C PRO A 242 -8.14 -7.44 -15.37
N GLY A 243 -7.58 -8.15 -14.38
CA GLY A 243 -6.24 -8.74 -14.45
C GLY A 243 -5.07 -7.79 -14.17
N MET A 244 -5.35 -6.55 -13.69
CA MET A 244 -4.33 -5.54 -13.38
C MET A 244 -4.31 -5.17 -11.89
N GLU A 245 -4.78 -6.07 -11.03
CA GLU A 245 -4.72 -5.93 -9.56
C GLU A 245 -3.27 -5.81 -9.10
N SER A 246 -3.02 -5.01 -8.06
CA SER A 246 -1.72 -5.03 -7.40
C SER A 246 -1.50 -6.37 -6.70
N ARG A 247 -0.62 -7.19 -7.24
CA ARG A 247 -0.28 -8.51 -6.68
C ARG A 247 0.39 -8.39 -5.33
N HIS A 248 1.17 -7.33 -5.14
CA HIS A 248 1.81 -7.06 -3.87
C HIS A 248 0.79 -6.71 -2.78
N ASN A 249 -0.23 -5.87 -3.08
CA ASN A 249 -1.29 -5.57 -2.13
C ASN A 249 -2.12 -6.82 -1.80
N LEU A 250 -2.45 -7.63 -2.82
CA LEU A 250 -3.18 -8.88 -2.61
C LEU A 250 -2.41 -9.86 -1.71
N MET A 251 -1.08 -9.86 -1.74
CA MET A 251 -0.26 -10.66 -0.84
C MET A 251 -0.51 -10.27 0.63
N TYR A 252 -0.57 -8.96 0.94
CA TYR A 252 -0.91 -8.51 2.29
C TYR A 252 -2.32 -8.95 2.70
N TRP A 253 -3.31 -8.76 1.81
CA TRP A 253 -4.70 -9.14 2.09
C TRP A 253 -4.91 -10.66 2.13
N ASN A 254 -3.98 -11.43 1.59
CA ASN A 254 -3.92 -12.88 1.75
C ASN A 254 -3.25 -13.32 3.05
N ASN A 255 -2.76 -12.41 3.85
CA ASN A 255 -1.96 -12.72 5.03
C ASN A 255 -0.78 -13.63 4.69
N ASP A 256 -0.10 -13.34 3.57
CA ASP A 256 1.11 -14.04 3.15
C ASP A 256 2.34 -13.41 3.81
N GLU A 257 3.38 -14.21 4.01
CA GLU A 257 4.65 -13.76 4.55
C GLU A 257 5.43 -12.92 3.55
N TYR A 258 6.19 -11.92 4.06
CA TYR A 258 7.00 -11.04 3.24
C TYR A 258 8.21 -10.49 3.98
N TYR A 259 9.26 -10.18 3.23
CA TYR A 259 10.44 -9.48 3.76
C TYR A 259 10.20 -7.97 3.80
N GLY A 260 10.59 -7.32 4.92
CA GLY A 260 10.65 -5.88 5.05
C GLY A 260 12.09 -5.42 5.21
N VAL A 261 12.59 -4.57 4.29
CA VAL A 261 13.97 -4.10 4.24
C VAL A 261 14.00 -2.58 4.25
N GLY A 262 14.95 -1.99 4.97
CA GLY A 262 15.10 -0.54 5.11
C GLY A 262 14.58 0.01 6.43
N ALA A 263 14.92 1.26 6.71
CA ALA A 263 14.59 1.93 7.98
C ALA A 263 13.08 2.09 8.17
N GLY A 264 12.54 1.54 9.25
CA GLY A 264 11.10 1.60 9.56
C GLY A 264 10.23 0.63 8.78
N ALA A 265 10.82 -0.22 7.91
CA ALA A 265 10.11 -1.29 7.24
C ALA A 265 9.60 -2.33 8.25
N SER A 266 8.39 -2.83 8.01
CA SER A 266 7.87 -4.01 8.69
C SER A 266 7.99 -5.23 7.79
N GLY A 267 8.13 -6.42 8.38
CA GLY A 267 8.13 -7.70 7.69
C GLY A 267 7.40 -8.76 8.49
N TYR A 268 7.03 -9.84 7.82
CA TYR A 268 6.37 -11.00 8.40
C TYR A 268 7.00 -12.27 7.83
N VAL A 269 7.76 -13.01 8.62
CA VAL A 269 8.55 -14.16 8.18
C VAL A 269 8.50 -15.25 9.23
N ASN A 270 8.14 -16.47 8.84
CA ASN A 270 8.05 -17.65 9.73
C ASN A 270 7.16 -17.43 10.97
N GLY A 271 6.02 -16.76 10.80
CA GLY A 271 5.10 -16.44 11.89
C GLY A 271 5.60 -15.33 12.83
N VAL A 272 6.70 -14.65 12.47
CA VAL A 272 7.25 -13.54 13.25
C VAL A 272 7.06 -12.23 12.51
N ARG A 273 6.36 -11.31 13.13
CA ARG A 273 6.32 -9.91 12.71
C ARG A 273 7.50 -9.16 13.26
N TYR A 274 8.10 -8.34 12.46
CA TYR A 274 9.16 -7.46 12.91
C TYR A 274 9.04 -6.07 12.29
N ARG A 275 9.65 -5.11 12.96
CA ARG A 275 9.83 -3.76 12.44
C ARG A 275 11.28 -3.33 12.58
N ASN A 276 11.82 -2.76 11.52
CA ASN A 276 13.16 -2.18 11.54
C ASN A 276 13.19 -0.83 12.27
N ARG A 277 14.35 -0.46 12.80
CA ARG A 277 14.62 0.85 13.42
C ARG A 277 14.29 1.96 12.43
N GLY A 278 13.42 2.92 12.83
CA GLY A 278 12.94 4.00 11.97
C GLY A 278 13.98 5.12 11.75
N PRO A 279 14.64 5.65 12.80
CA PRO A 279 15.62 6.72 12.64
C PRO A 279 16.85 6.24 11.84
N ILE A 280 17.21 7.00 10.77
CA ILE A 280 18.28 6.61 9.82
C ILE A 280 19.59 6.27 10.53
N GLN A 281 20.06 7.08 11.48
CA GLN A 281 21.32 6.83 12.19
C GLN A 281 21.29 5.54 13.01
N HIS A 282 20.13 5.20 13.61
CA HIS A 282 19.97 3.94 14.33
C HIS A 282 19.95 2.74 13.38
N TYR A 283 19.32 2.91 12.22
CA TYR A 283 19.31 1.91 11.17
C TYR A 283 20.74 1.63 10.65
N LEU A 284 21.49 2.68 10.27
CA LEU A 284 22.86 2.57 9.78
C LEU A 284 23.76 1.85 10.79
N LYS A 285 23.67 2.24 12.07
CA LYS A 285 24.43 1.63 13.16
C LYS A 285 24.10 0.14 13.28
N ALA A 286 22.83 -0.23 13.33
CA ALA A 286 22.38 -1.62 13.48
C ALA A 286 22.85 -2.50 12.30
N ILE A 287 22.73 -2.02 11.05
CA ILE A 287 23.22 -2.76 9.89
C ILE A 287 24.75 -2.96 9.94
N ALA A 288 25.50 -1.97 10.42
CA ALA A 288 26.95 -2.07 10.53
C ALA A 288 27.41 -3.06 11.62
N GLU A 289 26.70 -3.08 12.76
CA GLU A 289 27.06 -3.89 13.94
C GLU A 289 26.45 -5.30 13.85
N ASP A 290 25.16 -5.41 13.54
CA ASP A 290 24.37 -6.65 13.68
C ASP A 290 24.00 -7.29 12.32
N GLY A 291 24.16 -6.56 11.22
CA GLY A 291 23.75 -7.00 9.88
C GLY A 291 22.23 -6.94 9.61
N HIS A 292 21.43 -6.59 10.60
CA HIS A 292 19.99 -6.36 10.50
C HIS A 292 19.54 -5.21 11.41
N ALA A 293 18.39 -4.61 11.13
CA ALA A 293 17.91 -3.46 11.90
C ALA A 293 16.61 -3.74 12.68
N ARG A 294 16.25 -5.01 12.89
CA ARG A 294 15.05 -5.40 13.60
C ARG A 294 15.04 -4.85 15.02
N LEU A 295 14.00 -4.13 15.38
CA LEU A 295 13.83 -3.52 16.71
C LEU A 295 12.89 -4.34 17.58
N ASN A 296 11.75 -4.74 17.03
CA ASN A 296 10.72 -5.51 17.71
C ASN A 296 10.44 -6.76 16.89
N GLU A 297 10.34 -7.88 17.56
CA GLU A 297 9.89 -9.15 16.99
C GLU A 297 8.71 -9.65 17.82
N GLU A 298 7.63 -9.97 17.14
CA GLU A 298 6.40 -10.48 17.72
C GLU A 298 6.11 -11.85 17.11
N HIS A 299 6.12 -12.86 17.97
CA HIS A 299 5.81 -14.23 17.57
C HIS A 299 4.30 -14.43 17.68
N LEU A 300 3.63 -14.49 16.53
CA LEU A 300 2.19 -14.68 16.51
C LEU A 300 1.81 -16.08 16.94
N THR A 301 0.84 -16.18 17.82
CA THR A 301 0.16 -17.42 18.14
C THR A 301 -0.68 -17.89 16.95
N LYS A 302 -1.08 -19.15 16.97
CA LYS A 302 -1.98 -19.68 15.94
C LYS A 302 -3.33 -18.96 15.92
N VAL A 303 -3.83 -18.55 17.09
CA VAL A 303 -5.09 -17.80 17.24
C VAL A 303 -4.96 -16.45 16.56
N GLU A 304 -3.94 -15.67 16.90
CA GLU A 304 -3.68 -14.36 16.27
C GLU A 304 -3.53 -14.47 14.74
N MET A 305 -2.82 -15.49 14.24
CA MET A 305 -2.73 -15.73 12.80
C MET A 305 -4.07 -16.04 12.14
N MET A 306 -4.99 -16.73 12.84
CA MET A 306 -6.33 -17.03 12.33
C MET A 306 -7.22 -15.76 12.31
N GLU A 307 -7.15 -14.94 13.36
CA GLU A 307 -7.87 -13.67 13.45
C GLU A 307 -7.45 -12.73 12.32
N GLU A 308 -6.15 -12.63 12.08
CA GLU A 308 -5.58 -11.81 11.00
C GLU A 308 -5.97 -12.31 9.60
N GLU A 309 -6.16 -13.60 9.40
CA GLU A 309 -6.63 -14.14 8.12
C GLU A 309 -8.00 -13.56 7.75
N PHE A 310 -8.88 -13.31 8.75
CA PHE A 310 -10.16 -12.66 8.54
C PHE A 310 -10.04 -11.15 8.48
N PHE A 311 -9.31 -10.54 9.39
CA PHE A 311 -9.10 -9.09 9.42
C PHE A 311 -8.54 -8.57 8.09
N LEU A 312 -7.58 -9.28 7.51
CA LEU A 312 -6.97 -8.92 6.24
C LEU A 312 -7.80 -9.42 5.04
N GLY A 313 -8.24 -10.68 5.11
CA GLY A 313 -8.88 -11.36 3.99
C GLY A 313 -10.26 -10.80 3.61
N LEU A 314 -11.03 -10.32 4.60
CA LEU A 314 -12.32 -9.67 4.35
C LEU A 314 -12.20 -8.30 3.66
N ARG A 315 -11.00 -7.70 3.62
CA ARG A 315 -10.75 -6.48 2.85
C ARG A 315 -10.86 -6.71 1.34
N LYS A 316 -10.69 -7.95 0.89
CA LYS A 316 -10.87 -8.33 -0.53
C LYS A 316 -12.33 -8.58 -0.88
N LYS A 317 -12.77 -8.15 -2.05
CA LYS A 317 -14.09 -8.51 -2.61
C LYS A 317 -14.22 -10.03 -2.83
N SER A 318 -13.11 -10.71 -3.10
CA SER A 318 -13.04 -12.17 -3.18
C SER A 318 -13.17 -12.87 -1.81
N GLY A 319 -12.95 -12.15 -0.71
CA GLY A 319 -13.11 -12.66 0.65
C GLY A 319 -12.04 -13.65 1.11
N VAL A 320 -12.39 -14.47 2.09
CA VAL A 320 -11.54 -15.50 2.73
C VAL A 320 -11.93 -16.88 2.21
N SER A 321 -10.96 -17.63 1.69
CA SER A 321 -11.18 -19.01 1.25
C SER A 321 -11.23 -19.97 2.45
N ILE A 322 -12.34 -20.67 2.58
CA ILE A 322 -12.56 -21.68 3.62
C ILE A 322 -11.51 -22.79 3.50
N LYS A 323 -11.33 -23.30 2.29
CA LYS A 323 -10.35 -24.36 2.01
C LYS A 323 -8.93 -23.92 2.41
N ARG A 324 -8.51 -22.72 2.00
CA ARG A 324 -7.19 -22.19 2.36
C ARG A 324 -7.02 -22.05 3.88
N PHE A 325 -8.05 -21.57 4.58
CA PHE A 325 -8.06 -21.47 6.03
C PHE A 325 -7.82 -22.84 6.68
N GLU A 326 -8.58 -23.86 6.27
CA GLU A 326 -8.46 -25.21 6.80
C GLU A 326 -7.09 -25.85 6.50
N GLU A 327 -6.57 -25.66 5.29
CA GLU A 327 -5.23 -26.12 4.90
C GLU A 327 -4.11 -25.42 5.69
N LYS A 328 -4.22 -24.09 5.88
CA LYS A 328 -3.20 -23.28 6.57
C LYS A 328 -3.16 -23.56 8.06
N PHE A 329 -4.33 -23.74 8.69
CA PHE A 329 -4.42 -23.86 10.14
C PHE A 329 -4.70 -25.28 10.64
N GLY A 330 -5.09 -26.22 9.77
CA GLY A 330 -5.43 -27.59 10.15
C GLY A 330 -6.62 -27.67 11.11
N MET A 331 -7.57 -26.72 10.99
CA MET A 331 -8.77 -26.61 11.82
C MET A 331 -10.00 -26.47 10.93
N SER A 332 -11.13 -27.02 11.40
CA SER A 332 -12.42 -26.82 10.74
C SER A 332 -12.83 -25.35 10.82
N PHE A 333 -13.10 -24.73 9.68
CA PHE A 333 -13.64 -23.39 9.63
C PHE A 333 -15.00 -23.31 10.35
N ALA A 334 -15.87 -24.30 10.12
CA ALA A 334 -17.21 -24.32 10.72
C ALA A 334 -17.16 -24.37 12.24
N ASP A 335 -16.25 -25.16 12.81
CA ASP A 335 -16.11 -25.28 14.27
C ASP A 335 -15.49 -24.02 14.90
N THR A 336 -14.68 -23.28 14.14
CA THR A 336 -13.97 -22.09 14.65
C THR A 336 -14.81 -20.81 14.51
N TYR A 337 -15.39 -20.58 13.34
CA TYR A 337 -16.03 -19.31 12.97
C TYR A 337 -17.48 -19.46 12.47
N GLY A 338 -18.03 -20.69 12.49
CA GLY A 338 -19.36 -20.96 11.94
C GLY A 338 -20.44 -20.06 12.53
N ASP A 339 -20.55 -20.02 13.86
CA ASP A 339 -21.55 -19.24 14.58
C ASP A 339 -21.45 -17.72 14.32
N ILE A 340 -20.21 -17.20 14.26
CA ILE A 340 -19.93 -15.79 13.98
C ILE A 340 -20.41 -15.45 12.56
N VAL A 341 -20.08 -16.30 11.59
CA VAL A 341 -20.47 -16.08 10.20
C VAL A 341 -21.98 -16.18 10.02
N GLU A 342 -22.66 -17.14 10.66
CA GLU A 342 -24.12 -17.27 10.62
C GLU A 342 -24.82 -16.02 11.18
N LYS A 343 -24.33 -15.49 12.31
CA LYS A 343 -24.83 -14.23 12.88
C LYS A 343 -24.67 -13.06 11.91
N LEU A 344 -23.45 -12.87 11.37
CA LEU A 344 -23.17 -11.77 10.45
C LEU A 344 -23.90 -11.89 9.09
N GLN A 345 -24.21 -13.13 8.66
CA GLN A 345 -25.08 -13.36 7.51
C GLN A 345 -26.54 -12.97 7.82
N ALA A 346 -27.05 -13.32 9.00
CA ALA A 346 -28.39 -12.92 9.44
C ALA A 346 -28.53 -11.39 9.52
N ASP A 347 -27.45 -10.69 9.91
CA ASP A 347 -27.38 -9.23 9.94
C ASP A 347 -27.19 -8.59 8.56
N GLY A 348 -27.01 -9.40 7.51
CA GLY A 348 -26.83 -8.94 6.13
C GLY A 348 -25.44 -8.31 5.88
N LEU A 349 -24.44 -8.62 6.68
CA LEU A 349 -23.09 -8.06 6.59
C LEU A 349 -22.12 -8.95 5.82
N LEU A 350 -22.33 -10.28 5.86
CA LEU A 350 -21.54 -11.26 5.13
C LEU A 350 -22.39 -12.09 4.16
N VAL A 351 -21.73 -12.64 3.17
CA VAL A 351 -22.20 -13.74 2.34
C VAL A 351 -21.20 -14.88 2.47
N LYS A 352 -21.72 -16.07 2.75
CA LYS A 352 -20.96 -17.32 2.70
C LYS A 352 -21.51 -18.20 1.59
N ASP A 353 -20.64 -18.62 0.72
CA ASP A 353 -20.88 -19.76 -0.17
C ASP A 353 -20.01 -20.96 0.28
N PRO A 354 -20.07 -22.14 -0.36
CA PRO A 354 -19.33 -23.32 0.11
C PRO A 354 -17.80 -23.14 0.18
N GLU A 355 -17.25 -22.19 -0.56
CA GLU A 355 -15.79 -22.02 -0.69
C GLU A 355 -15.26 -20.73 -0.06
N VAL A 356 -16.11 -19.71 0.11
CA VAL A 356 -15.65 -18.35 0.44
C VAL A 356 -16.60 -17.64 1.41
N VAL A 357 -16.04 -16.87 2.32
CA VAL A 357 -16.75 -15.87 3.13
C VAL A 357 -16.31 -14.47 2.70
N ARG A 358 -17.27 -13.59 2.37
CA ARG A 358 -16.99 -12.23 1.91
C ARG A 358 -17.98 -11.22 2.46
N MET A 359 -17.60 -9.95 2.49
CA MET A 359 -18.48 -8.86 2.88
C MET A 359 -19.56 -8.61 1.81
N THR A 360 -20.76 -8.26 2.27
CA THR A 360 -21.77 -7.61 1.43
C THR A 360 -21.40 -6.15 1.17
N LYS A 361 -22.11 -5.45 0.29
CA LYS A 361 -21.95 -4.00 0.15
C LYS A 361 -22.15 -3.28 1.51
N ARG A 362 -23.14 -3.69 2.30
CA ARG A 362 -23.39 -3.15 3.64
C ARG A 362 -22.25 -3.47 4.62
N GLY A 363 -21.73 -4.71 4.58
CA GLY A 363 -20.59 -5.13 5.37
C GLY A 363 -19.32 -4.32 5.07
N LEU A 364 -19.10 -3.95 3.80
CA LEU A 364 -17.96 -3.15 3.38
C LEU A 364 -17.92 -1.77 4.08
N PHE A 365 -19.07 -1.10 4.23
CA PHE A 365 -19.19 0.17 4.95
C PHE A 365 -18.98 0.05 6.47
N LEU A 366 -19.08 -1.16 6.99
CA LEU A 366 -18.88 -1.48 8.43
C LEU A 366 -17.69 -2.43 8.64
N GLY A 367 -16.71 -2.36 7.74
CA GLY A 367 -15.62 -3.33 7.60
C GLY A 367 -14.87 -3.61 8.90
N ASP A 368 -14.47 -2.58 9.64
CA ASP A 368 -13.75 -2.74 10.90
C ASP A 368 -14.63 -3.43 11.96
N SER A 369 -15.89 -3.00 12.11
CA SER A 369 -16.84 -3.63 13.05
C SER A 369 -17.16 -5.09 12.70
N VAL A 370 -17.15 -5.44 11.41
CA VAL A 370 -17.28 -6.84 10.97
C VAL A 370 -16.02 -7.64 11.31
N ALA A 371 -14.84 -7.09 11.02
CA ALA A 371 -13.58 -7.76 11.28
C ALA A 371 -13.33 -8.01 12.78
N GLU A 372 -13.70 -7.07 13.66
CA GLU A 372 -13.62 -7.20 15.12
C GLU A 372 -14.40 -8.40 15.67
N GLN A 373 -15.46 -8.87 14.99
CA GLN A 373 -16.23 -10.03 15.44
C GLN A 373 -15.45 -11.35 15.31
N PHE A 374 -14.36 -11.38 14.54
CA PHE A 374 -13.52 -12.57 14.35
C PHE A 374 -12.39 -12.70 15.38
N ILE A 375 -12.30 -11.76 16.33
CA ILE A 375 -11.40 -11.89 17.50
C ILE A 375 -11.96 -13.01 18.39
N LEU A 376 -11.15 -14.02 18.64
CA LEU A 376 -11.51 -15.15 19.48
C LEU A 376 -11.25 -14.78 20.95
N GLU A 377 -12.20 -15.06 21.82
CA GLU A 377 -11.98 -14.94 23.26
C GLU A 377 -11.02 -16.05 23.74
N ASP A 378 -10.03 -15.71 24.57
CA ASP A 378 -9.08 -16.65 25.18
C ASP A 378 -9.77 -17.69 26.09
#